data_b66f7a1765f8fda595115c6b9121bbf5
#
_entry.id   b66f7a1765f8fda595115c6b9121bbf5
#
_cell.length_a   1.000
_cell.length_b   1.000
_cell.length_c   1.000
_cell.angle_alpha   90.00
_cell.angle_beta   90.00
_cell.angle_gamma   90.00
#
_symmetry.space_group_name_H-M   'P 1'
#
loop_
_entity.id
_entity.type
_entity.pdbx_description
1 polymer ?
#
loop_
_entity_poly.entity_id
_entity_poly.type
_entity_poly.pdbx_seq_one_letter_code
_entity_poly.pdbx_strand_id
1 'polypeptide(L)'
;MDATVKHDIVHFDPPSLKAVEKATAFSRFYFKPQYFGLENVNALQPALYVSNHSIYGVLDSPLLFEKLLKDKNIVLRSLCDHFHFEVPLWRDMMVDSGAVPGTRENCARLMEAGEHILVYPGGGREVAKRKGEEYKLTWKTRTGFAHMAIKHQYPIIPVAALGADDAYDVVY
;
A
#
# COMPACT_ATOMS: atom_id res chain seq x y z
N MET A 1 -22.89 -19.20 7.94
CA MET A 1 -23.53 -17.93 7.55
C MET A 1 -22.46 -17.12 6.85
N ASP A 2 -22.53 -17.12 5.55
CA ASP A 2 -21.52 -16.56 4.65
C ASP A 2 -21.64 -15.03 4.66
N ALA A 3 -20.74 -14.36 5.39
CA ALA A 3 -20.66 -12.91 5.48
C ALA A 3 -19.79 -12.34 4.36
N THR A 4 -19.98 -12.81 3.15
CA THR A 4 -19.51 -12.11 1.96
C THR A 4 -20.46 -10.95 1.67
N VAL A 5 -20.36 -9.89 2.47
CA VAL A 5 -20.79 -8.59 2.01
C VAL A 5 -19.90 -8.28 0.80
N LYS A 6 -20.46 -8.39 -0.40
CA LYS A 6 -19.84 -7.88 -1.62
C LYS A 6 -19.76 -6.36 -1.47
N HIS A 7 -18.81 -5.86 -0.69
CA HIS A 7 -18.44 -4.47 -0.78
C HIS A 7 -18.02 -4.25 -2.22
N ASP A 8 -18.68 -3.32 -2.89
CA ASP A 8 -18.25 -2.92 -4.20
C ASP A 8 -16.89 -2.25 -4.04
N ILE A 9 -15.82 -3.05 -4.28
CA ILE A 9 -14.44 -2.60 -4.08
C ILE A 9 -14.04 -1.47 -5.03
N VAL A 10 -14.82 -1.24 -6.07
CA VAL A 10 -14.59 -0.18 -7.05
C VAL A 10 -15.16 1.16 -6.58
N HIS A 11 -16.36 1.13 -5.97
CA HIS A 11 -16.93 2.33 -5.37
C HIS A 11 -16.27 2.62 -4.02
N PHE A 12 -15.46 3.66 -4.00
CA PHE A 12 -14.72 4.09 -2.84
C PHE A 12 -14.73 5.62 -2.73
N ASP A 13 -15.19 6.12 -1.61
CA ASP A 13 -15.14 7.53 -1.28
C ASP A 13 -13.85 7.81 -0.50
N PRO A 14 -12.81 8.40 -1.12
CA PRO A 14 -11.55 8.60 -0.46
C PRO A 14 -11.66 9.63 0.68
N PRO A 15 -10.90 9.45 1.76
CA PRO A 15 -10.85 10.44 2.83
C PRO A 15 -10.34 11.78 2.28
N SER A 16 -10.84 12.88 2.82
CA SER A 16 -10.36 14.20 2.42
C SER A 16 -8.88 14.37 2.75
N LEU A 17 -8.15 15.13 1.94
CA LEU A 17 -6.74 15.45 2.22
C LEU A 17 -6.53 15.94 3.64
N LYS A 18 -7.42 16.81 4.16
CA LYS A 18 -7.35 17.33 5.53
C LYS A 18 -7.46 16.23 6.59
N ALA A 19 -8.28 15.20 6.35
CA ALA A 19 -8.41 14.06 7.24
C ALA A 19 -7.12 13.24 7.25
N VAL A 20 -6.56 12.98 6.07
CA VAL A 20 -5.29 12.24 5.91
C VAL A 20 -4.15 13.00 6.56
N GLU A 21 -3.99 14.31 6.30
CA GLU A 21 -2.96 15.15 6.91
C GLU A 21 -3.05 15.18 8.44
N LYS A 22 -4.26 15.15 9.00
CA LYS A 22 -4.47 15.08 10.45
C LYS A 22 -4.05 13.71 11.00
N ALA A 23 -4.41 12.62 10.33
CA ALA A 23 -4.05 11.27 10.76
C ALA A 23 -2.55 11.01 10.72
N THR A 24 -1.84 11.57 9.75
CA THR A 24 -0.38 11.40 9.56
C THR A 24 0.47 12.45 10.26
N ALA A 25 -0.13 13.46 10.90
CA ALA A 25 0.57 14.61 11.45
C ALA A 25 1.71 14.24 12.42
N PHE A 26 1.48 13.28 13.31
CA PHE A 26 2.49 12.80 14.25
C PHE A 26 3.64 12.10 13.52
N SER A 27 3.33 11.15 12.66
CA SER A 27 4.34 10.40 11.89
C SER A 27 5.18 11.32 11.02
N ARG A 28 4.56 12.27 10.34
CA ARG A 28 5.25 13.28 9.54
C ARG A 28 6.16 14.18 10.39
N PHE A 29 5.72 14.61 11.56
CA PHE A 29 6.54 15.42 12.46
C PHE A 29 7.73 14.64 13.01
N TYR A 30 7.50 13.39 13.43
CA TYR A 30 8.52 12.55 14.05
C TYR A 30 9.56 12.04 13.06
N PHE A 31 9.11 11.44 11.94
CA PHE A 31 10.00 10.82 10.96
C PHE A 31 10.56 11.79 9.93
N LYS A 32 9.94 12.95 9.72
CA LYS A 32 10.37 13.97 8.73
C LYS A 32 10.69 13.36 7.37
N PRO A 33 9.74 12.66 6.74
CA PRO A 33 10.01 11.90 5.53
C PRO A 33 10.49 12.79 4.39
N GLN A 34 11.44 12.28 3.62
CA GLN A 34 11.92 12.90 2.38
C GLN A 34 11.42 12.05 1.20
N TYR A 35 11.04 12.69 0.12
CA TYR A 35 10.50 12.03 -1.05
C TYR A 35 11.30 12.41 -2.28
N PHE A 36 11.67 11.42 -3.08
CA PHE A 36 12.44 11.57 -4.30
C PHE A 36 11.73 10.87 -5.46
N GLY A 37 11.87 11.38 -6.69
CA GLY A 37 11.31 10.74 -7.87
C GLY A 37 9.82 10.99 -8.11
N LEU A 38 9.15 11.81 -7.31
CA LEU A 38 7.74 12.15 -7.51
C LEU A 38 7.47 12.83 -8.86
N GLU A 39 8.46 13.52 -9.41
CA GLU A 39 8.40 14.15 -10.74
C GLU A 39 8.16 13.12 -11.84
N ASN A 40 8.58 11.87 -11.64
CA ASN A 40 8.40 10.78 -12.60
C ASN A 40 7.00 10.14 -12.54
N VAL A 41 6.18 10.50 -11.55
CA VAL A 41 4.82 9.96 -11.39
C VAL A 41 3.85 10.76 -12.24
N ASN A 42 3.25 10.11 -13.23
CA ASN A 42 2.19 10.69 -14.04
C ASN A 42 0.82 10.40 -13.40
N ALA A 43 0.18 11.44 -12.86
CA ALA A 43 -1.12 11.31 -12.18
C ALA A 43 -2.28 10.94 -13.13
N LEU A 44 -2.13 11.19 -14.42
CA LEU A 44 -3.15 10.87 -15.42
C LEU A 44 -3.07 9.43 -15.95
N GLN A 45 -2.02 8.71 -15.56
CA GLN A 45 -1.81 7.33 -15.96
C GLN A 45 -1.87 6.42 -14.75
N PRO A 46 -2.96 5.68 -14.54
CA PRO A 46 -3.06 4.69 -13.48
C PRO A 46 -1.88 3.72 -13.49
N ALA A 47 -1.38 3.36 -12.31
CA ALA A 47 -0.16 2.57 -12.19
C ALA A 47 -0.20 1.60 -11.01
N LEU A 48 0.61 0.53 -11.12
CA LEU A 48 0.88 -0.40 -10.04
C LEU A 48 2.15 0.02 -9.31
N TYR A 49 2.00 0.51 -8.08
CA TYR A 49 3.09 0.86 -7.19
C TYR A 49 3.56 -0.40 -6.48
N VAL A 50 4.82 -0.74 -6.63
CA VAL A 50 5.41 -1.96 -6.07
C VAL A 50 6.48 -1.58 -5.07
N SER A 51 6.26 -1.88 -3.80
CA SER A 51 7.12 -1.45 -2.70
C SER A 51 7.67 -2.61 -1.86
N ASN A 52 8.81 -2.37 -1.20
CA ASN A 52 9.24 -3.17 -0.07
C ASN A 52 8.29 -2.95 1.11
N HIS A 53 8.11 -3.98 1.93
CA HIS A 53 7.26 -3.90 3.11
C HIS A 53 8.12 -3.70 4.36
N SER A 54 7.88 -2.60 5.06
CA SER A 54 8.45 -2.36 6.38
C SER A 54 7.61 -3.02 7.47
N ILE A 55 8.11 -3.00 8.70
CA ILE A 55 7.39 -3.53 9.85
C ILE A 55 6.01 -2.87 9.94
N TYR A 56 4.97 -3.70 9.90
CA TYR A 56 3.54 -3.34 9.96
C TYR A 56 3.02 -2.39 8.88
N GLY A 57 3.85 -1.84 7.99
CA GLY A 57 3.41 -0.90 6.95
C GLY A 57 2.71 0.37 7.46
N VAL A 58 2.62 0.56 8.77
CA VAL A 58 1.90 1.67 9.40
C VAL A 58 2.72 2.94 9.51
N LEU A 59 4.03 2.85 9.29
CA LEU A 59 4.91 4.01 9.41
C LEU A 59 5.11 4.72 8.08
N ASP A 60 5.27 3.99 6.99
CA ASP A 60 5.62 4.51 5.68
C ASP A 60 4.42 4.63 4.73
N SER A 61 3.52 3.62 4.71
CA SER A 61 2.39 3.61 3.77
C SER A 61 1.45 4.82 3.91
N PRO A 62 1.00 5.23 5.12
CA PRO A 62 0.14 6.40 5.27
C PRO A 62 0.82 7.70 4.82
N LEU A 63 2.15 7.82 5.01
CA LEU A 63 2.92 8.98 4.59
C LEU A 63 3.05 9.03 3.05
N LEU A 64 3.21 7.88 2.41
CA LEU A 64 3.19 7.78 0.94
C LEU A 64 1.81 8.17 0.39
N PHE A 65 0.73 7.69 1.02
CA PHE A 65 -0.66 8.02 0.61
C PHE A 65 -0.92 9.51 0.72
N GLU A 66 -0.56 10.12 1.85
CA GLU A 66 -0.66 11.56 2.03
C GLU A 66 0.08 12.32 0.94
N LYS A 67 1.33 11.93 0.68
CA LYS A 67 2.17 12.63 -0.29
C LYS A 67 1.63 12.57 -1.71
N LEU A 68 1.20 11.38 -2.14
CA LEU A 68 0.61 11.21 -3.46
C LEU A 68 -0.75 11.92 -3.61
N LEU A 69 -1.58 11.86 -2.58
CA LEU A 69 -2.85 12.58 -2.58
C LEU A 69 -2.63 14.11 -2.63
N LYS A 70 -1.72 14.61 -1.83
CA LYS A 70 -1.43 16.05 -1.71
C LYS A 70 -0.83 16.64 -2.98
N ASP A 71 0.22 16.01 -3.49
CA ASP A 71 1.05 16.60 -4.54
C ASP A 71 0.60 16.21 -5.96
N LYS A 72 -0.09 15.08 -6.08
CA LYS A 72 -0.48 14.50 -7.38
C LYS A 72 -1.99 14.29 -7.51
N ASN A 73 -2.77 14.50 -6.45
CA ASN A 73 -4.19 14.13 -6.40
C ASN A 73 -4.43 12.65 -6.72
N ILE A 74 -3.49 11.79 -6.33
CA ILE A 74 -3.57 10.34 -6.52
C ILE A 74 -4.08 9.70 -5.24
N VAL A 75 -5.14 8.93 -5.36
CA VAL A 75 -5.65 8.04 -4.31
C VAL A 75 -5.09 6.65 -4.56
N LEU A 76 -4.33 6.10 -3.60
CA LEU A 76 -3.83 4.73 -3.69
C LEU A 76 -4.83 3.73 -3.11
N ARG A 77 -5.02 2.61 -3.81
CA ARG A 77 -5.78 1.45 -3.36
C ARG A 77 -4.81 0.33 -2.99
N SER A 78 -4.76 -0.06 -1.72
CA SER A 78 -3.81 -1.09 -1.28
C SER A 78 -4.37 -2.49 -1.38
N LEU A 79 -3.56 -3.44 -1.88
CA LEU A 79 -3.85 -4.87 -1.80
C LEU A 79 -3.26 -5.42 -0.49
N CYS A 80 -4.13 -5.83 0.44
CA CYS A 80 -3.74 -6.24 1.78
C CYS A 80 -4.07 -7.71 2.05
N ASP A 81 -3.39 -8.30 3.04
CA ASP A 81 -3.66 -9.67 3.47
C ASP A 81 -5.07 -9.81 4.02
N HIS A 82 -5.70 -10.98 3.84
CA HIS A 82 -7.04 -11.29 4.32
C HIS A 82 -7.21 -11.07 5.82
N PHE A 83 -6.18 -11.34 6.61
CA PHE A 83 -6.18 -11.15 8.05
C PHE A 83 -6.65 -9.75 8.46
N HIS A 84 -6.29 -8.72 7.71
CA HIS A 84 -6.70 -7.34 8.00
C HIS A 84 -8.21 -7.11 7.90
N PHE A 85 -8.94 -8.00 7.23
CA PHE A 85 -10.39 -7.89 7.04
C PHE A 85 -11.18 -8.80 7.98
N GLU A 86 -10.51 -9.59 8.82
CA GLU A 86 -11.16 -10.49 9.80
C GLU A 86 -11.40 -9.80 11.14
N VAL A 87 -10.63 -8.76 11.48
CA VAL A 87 -10.71 -8.06 12.76
C VAL A 87 -11.65 -6.86 12.63
N PRO A 88 -12.82 -6.83 13.33
CA PRO A 88 -13.71 -5.68 13.34
C PRO A 88 -12.97 -4.41 13.78
N LEU A 89 -13.47 -3.23 13.43
CA LEU A 89 -12.86 -1.92 13.61
C LEU A 89 -11.57 -1.73 12.78
N TRP A 90 -10.63 -2.67 12.86
CA TRP A 90 -9.43 -2.66 12.02
C TRP A 90 -9.79 -2.83 10.55
N ARG A 91 -10.68 -3.78 10.25
CA ARG A 91 -11.25 -3.95 8.91
C ARG A 91 -11.86 -2.65 8.40
N ASP A 92 -12.70 -2.02 9.23
CA ASP A 92 -13.42 -0.81 8.82
C ASP A 92 -12.43 0.32 8.52
N MET A 93 -11.41 0.52 9.37
CA MET A 93 -10.32 1.46 9.12
C MET A 93 -9.55 1.15 7.82
N MET A 94 -9.27 -0.13 7.54
CA MET A 94 -8.59 -0.55 6.30
C MET A 94 -9.44 -0.24 5.07
N VAL A 95 -10.75 -0.56 5.12
CA VAL A 95 -11.70 -0.25 4.03
C VAL A 95 -11.80 1.27 3.83
N ASP A 96 -11.95 2.04 4.89
CA ASP A 96 -12.01 3.50 4.85
C ASP A 96 -10.72 4.14 4.32
N SER A 97 -9.59 3.44 4.40
CA SER A 97 -8.32 3.87 3.78
C SER A 97 -8.17 3.46 2.31
N GLY A 98 -9.14 2.75 1.74
CA GLY A 98 -9.10 2.26 0.37
C GLY A 98 -8.44 0.90 0.18
N ALA A 99 -8.13 0.19 1.27
CA ALA A 99 -7.58 -1.14 1.20
C ALA A 99 -8.62 -2.18 0.75
N VAL A 100 -8.17 -3.16 -0.01
CA VAL A 100 -8.98 -4.30 -0.45
C VAL A 100 -8.23 -5.61 -0.25
N PRO A 101 -8.93 -6.75 -0.11
CA PRO A 101 -8.27 -8.05 -0.03
C PRO A 101 -7.39 -8.33 -1.26
N GLY A 102 -6.14 -8.73 -1.01
CA GLY A 102 -5.09 -8.90 -2.01
C GLY A 102 -5.26 -10.15 -2.87
N THR A 103 -6.34 -10.25 -3.62
CA THR A 103 -6.58 -11.30 -4.60
C THR A 103 -6.28 -10.84 -6.02
N ARG A 104 -6.00 -11.79 -6.92
CA ARG A 104 -5.82 -11.47 -8.35
C ARG A 104 -7.09 -10.87 -8.96
N GLU A 105 -8.25 -11.34 -8.51
CA GLU A 105 -9.55 -10.85 -8.96
C GLU A 105 -9.74 -9.38 -8.58
N ASN A 106 -9.51 -9.03 -7.31
CA ASN A 106 -9.62 -7.66 -6.85
C ASN A 106 -8.61 -6.74 -7.52
N CYS A 107 -7.37 -7.21 -7.71
CA CYS A 107 -6.35 -6.49 -8.47
C CYS A 107 -6.82 -6.18 -9.91
N ALA A 108 -7.37 -7.19 -10.60
CA ALA A 108 -7.91 -7.01 -11.96
C ALA A 108 -9.04 -5.99 -11.99
N ARG A 109 -10.01 -6.08 -11.08
CA ARG A 109 -11.14 -5.15 -10.99
C ARG A 109 -10.69 -3.70 -10.76
N LEU A 110 -9.70 -3.49 -9.89
CA LEU A 110 -9.13 -2.16 -9.66
C LEU A 110 -8.38 -1.65 -10.89
N MET A 111 -7.64 -2.51 -11.60
CA MET A 111 -6.96 -2.14 -12.84
C MET A 111 -7.97 -1.78 -13.95
N GLU A 112 -9.04 -2.55 -14.09
CA GLU A 112 -10.12 -2.28 -15.04
C GLU A 112 -10.87 -0.98 -14.73
N ALA A 113 -10.95 -0.60 -13.46
CA ALA A 113 -11.51 0.66 -13.00
C ALA A 113 -10.55 1.86 -13.15
N GLY A 114 -9.29 1.64 -13.52
CA GLY A 114 -8.30 2.71 -13.69
C GLY A 114 -7.76 3.25 -12.38
N GLU A 115 -7.65 2.43 -11.35
CA GLU A 115 -7.17 2.83 -10.03
C GLU A 115 -5.64 2.79 -9.91
N HIS A 116 -5.06 3.67 -9.12
CA HIS A 116 -3.66 3.55 -8.68
C HIS A 116 -3.56 2.54 -7.54
N ILE A 117 -2.74 1.50 -7.72
CA ILE A 117 -2.74 0.33 -6.84
C ILE A 117 -1.37 0.18 -6.17
N LEU A 118 -1.35 -0.05 -4.85
CA LEU A 118 -0.14 -0.37 -4.10
C LEU A 118 -0.11 -1.84 -3.74
N VAL A 119 1.03 -2.49 -3.97
CA VAL A 119 1.27 -3.88 -3.64
C VAL A 119 2.65 -4.08 -3.00
N TYR A 120 2.70 -4.99 -2.04
CA TYR A 120 3.91 -5.42 -1.35
C TYR A 120 4.17 -6.91 -1.66
N PRO A 121 5.02 -7.25 -2.63
CA PRO A 121 5.23 -8.65 -3.03
C PRO A 121 5.79 -9.53 -1.92
N GLY A 122 6.51 -8.95 -0.96
CA GLY A 122 7.03 -9.65 0.21
C GLY A 122 5.95 -10.13 1.17
N GLY A 123 4.84 -9.40 1.25
CA GLY A 123 3.71 -9.71 2.13
C GLY A 123 4.12 -9.88 3.59
N GLY A 124 3.35 -10.64 4.37
CA GLY A 124 3.58 -10.83 5.80
C GLY A 124 4.98 -11.36 6.18
N ARG A 125 5.67 -12.09 5.29
CA ARG A 125 7.05 -12.54 5.55
C ARG A 125 8.06 -11.38 5.57
N GLU A 126 7.84 -10.37 4.74
CA GLU A 126 8.70 -9.19 4.70
C GLU A 126 8.41 -8.25 5.87
N VAL A 127 7.17 -8.21 6.34
CA VAL A 127 6.78 -7.48 7.56
C VAL A 127 7.48 -8.03 8.80
N ALA A 128 7.60 -9.36 8.90
CA ALA A 128 8.20 -10.05 10.05
C ALA A 128 9.70 -10.33 9.82
N LYS A 129 10.47 -9.32 9.43
CA LYS A 129 11.93 -9.42 9.29
C LYS A 129 12.59 -9.79 10.64
N ARG A 130 13.65 -10.59 10.54
CA ARG A 130 14.49 -10.93 11.69
C ARG A 130 15.69 -10.00 11.75
N LYS A 131 16.37 -9.97 12.87
CA LYS A 131 17.63 -9.23 13.03
C LYS A 131 18.62 -9.61 11.91
N GLY A 132 19.16 -8.60 11.23
CA GLY A 132 20.08 -8.77 10.10
C GLY A 132 19.37 -9.02 8.75
N GLU A 133 18.04 -8.91 8.70
CA GLU A 133 17.25 -8.95 7.47
C GLU A 133 16.72 -7.54 7.07
N GLU A 134 17.17 -6.50 7.74
CA GLU A 134 16.81 -5.12 7.45
C GLU A 134 17.15 -4.81 5.98
N TYR A 135 16.26 -4.08 5.29
CA TYR A 135 16.40 -3.69 3.88
C TYR A 135 16.52 -4.83 2.86
N LYS A 136 16.40 -6.09 3.27
CA LYS A 136 16.39 -7.22 2.35
C LYS A 136 15.00 -7.43 1.77
N LEU A 137 14.93 -7.55 0.45
CA LEU A 137 13.71 -7.94 -0.23
C LEU A 137 13.49 -9.44 -0.10
N THR A 138 12.35 -9.84 0.45
CA THR A 138 12.00 -11.26 0.65
C THR A 138 10.93 -11.74 -0.34
N TRP A 139 10.96 -11.23 -1.55
CA TRP A 139 9.94 -11.49 -2.58
C TRP A 139 10.00 -12.92 -3.14
N LYS A 140 11.18 -13.57 -3.07
CA LYS A 140 11.39 -14.92 -3.64
C LYS A 140 10.96 -14.97 -5.12
N THR A 141 10.08 -15.91 -5.46
CA THR A 141 9.50 -16.09 -6.81
C THR A 141 8.11 -15.43 -6.95
N ARG A 142 7.78 -14.47 -6.10
CA ARG A 142 6.47 -13.80 -6.13
C ARG A 142 6.39 -12.76 -7.25
N THR A 143 6.12 -13.24 -8.45
CA THR A 143 6.01 -12.41 -9.67
C THR A 143 4.56 -12.10 -10.06
N GLY A 144 3.60 -12.39 -9.19
CA GLY A 144 2.18 -12.19 -9.47
C GLY A 144 1.83 -10.77 -9.89
N PHE A 145 2.45 -9.77 -9.27
CA PHE A 145 2.27 -8.37 -9.62
C PHE A 145 2.71 -8.04 -11.05
N ALA A 146 3.82 -8.61 -11.50
CA ALA A 146 4.32 -8.40 -12.87
C ALA A 146 3.39 -9.05 -13.91
N HIS A 147 2.88 -10.26 -13.62
CA HIS A 147 1.88 -10.91 -14.47
C HIS A 147 0.61 -10.06 -14.61
N MET A 148 0.12 -9.47 -13.51
CA MET A 148 -1.05 -8.60 -13.54
C MET A 148 -0.78 -7.32 -14.34
N ALA A 149 0.38 -6.69 -14.13
CA ALA A 149 0.77 -5.48 -14.85
C ALA A 149 0.86 -5.74 -16.37
N ILE A 150 1.49 -6.83 -16.79
CA ILE A 150 1.58 -7.21 -18.22
C ILE A 150 0.19 -7.47 -18.81
N LYS A 151 -0.63 -8.28 -18.12
CA LYS A 151 -1.96 -8.65 -18.59
C LYS A 151 -2.88 -7.45 -18.82
N HIS A 152 -2.83 -6.47 -17.91
CA HIS A 152 -3.68 -5.29 -17.95
C HIS A 152 -2.98 -4.05 -18.52
N GLN A 153 -1.76 -4.20 -19.06
CA GLN A 153 -0.94 -3.10 -19.61
C GLN A 153 -0.74 -1.94 -18.64
N TYR A 154 -0.59 -2.28 -17.35
CA TYR A 154 -0.40 -1.32 -16.28
C TYR A 154 1.09 -1.01 -16.09
N PRO A 155 1.50 0.26 -16.09
CA PRO A 155 2.87 0.63 -15.77
C PRO A 155 3.18 0.27 -14.31
N ILE A 156 4.42 -0.14 -14.06
CA ILE A 156 4.92 -0.39 -12.70
C ILE A 156 5.75 0.82 -12.26
N ILE A 157 5.42 1.35 -11.09
CA ILE A 157 6.20 2.37 -10.40
C ILE A 157 6.86 1.69 -9.20
N PRO A 158 8.19 1.46 -9.23
CA PRO A 158 8.90 0.94 -8.08
C PRO A 158 8.97 2.01 -6.98
N VAL A 159 8.68 1.61 -5.75
CA VAL A 159 8.76 2.45 -4.56
C VAL A 159 9.73 1.79 -3.57
N ALA A 160 10.69 2.56 -3.05
CA ALA A 160 11.57 2.11 -1.99
C ALA A 160 11.34 2.95 -0.74
N ALA A 161 10.88 2.30 0.34
CA ALA A 161 10.75 2.90 1.65
C ALA A 161 11.99 2.56 2.48
N LEU A 162 12.70 3.59 2.95
CA LEU A 162 13.92 3.47 3.76
C LEU A 162 13.72 4.15 5.11
N GLY A 163 14.37 3.61 6.16
CA GLY A 163 14.32 4.15 7.54
C GLY A 163 13.24 3.52 8.42
N ALA A 164 12.19 2.93 7.86
CA ALA A 164 11.16 2.29 8.66
C ALA A 164 11.65 0.99 9.34
N ASP A 165 12.59 0.27 8.71
CA ASP A 165 13.22 -0.91 9.31
C ASP A 165 14.12 -0.54 10.52
N ASP A 166 14.61 0.70 10.60
CA ASP A 166 15.43 1.20 11.72
C ASP A 166 14.58 1.70 12.90
N ALA A 167 13.27 1.78 12.75
CA ALA A 167 12.39 2.28 13.80
C ALA A 167 12.20 1.28 14.97
N TYR A 168 12.63 0.04 14.80
CA TYR A 168 12.48 -1.05 15.79
C TYR A 168 13.71 -1.93 15.88
N ASP A 169 14.08 -2.26 17.10
CA ASP A 169 15.06 -3.31 17.35
C ASP A 169 14.38 -4.68 17.38
N VAL A 170 14.80 -5.58 16.51
CA VAL A 170 14.33 -6.97 16.53
C VAL A 170 15.16 -7.74 17.56
N VAL A 171 14.52 -8.21 18.63
CA VAL A 171 15.19 -8.79 19.81
C VAL A 171 15.55 -10.28 19.66
N TYR A 172 15.15 -10.97 18.58
CA TYR A 172 15.38 -12.40 18.36
C TYR A 172 16.06 -12.70 17.02
#